data_b4e6b14c5bb10346de0e52c2c1b1f6f6
#
_entry.id   b4e6b14c5bb10346de0e52c2c1b1f6f6
#
_cell.length_a   1.000
_cell.length_b   1.000
_cell.length_c   1.000
_cell.angle_alpha   90.00
_cell.angle_beta   90.00
_cell.angle_gamma   90.00
#
_symmetry.space_group_name_H-M   'P 1'
#
loop_
_entity.id
_entity.type
_entity.pdbx_description
1 polymer ?
#
loop_
_entity_poly.entity_id
_entity_poly.type
_entity_poly.pdbx_seq_one_letter_code
_entity_poly.pdbx_strand_id
1 'polypeptide(L)'
;LSETFDRVIVLEKDGPHRRREGRPGAAQGWHLHHLLTAGQIELERIFPGIVDDMVREGAFKVDMAAQYRIRLGGTWKKPGTSDIEIVCAGRPLLEWCVRRRLDDEPRIDFRYESEVADLAFDRANNAIVGVAVDNGDADGGDGLQVVPAEFVVDASGKNTRVPEFLERLGVGAPEAEQDIINCFYSTMQHRVPPERRWQDKVMVICYAYRPFEDTYAAQYYTDSSRTILSTSLVAYNCYSPPRTAREFRAFADLMPSPVIGENIDGLEPASPIYNFRYPNMLRLRYEKKRNLPRALLAVGDAYTSADPVSGLGMSLALKEVREMQALLAKYGAGHRDLPRRYYRAIAKMADTAWFVIREQNLRFDWMKDVDKKRPFYFGVLTWYMDRVLELVHDDLDAYREFLAVVHLVKPPSALMRPRIASRVLGKWARTRLSGQKTLIARNYENHPIPAEPADQLVNA
;
A
#
# COMPACT_ATOMS: atom_id res chain seq x y z
N LEU A 1 20.01 -8.99 3.83
CA LEU A 1 21.03 -8.81 4.90
C LEU A 1 21.89 -10.07 5.09
N SER A 2 21.32 -11.27 4.99
CA SER A 2 22.09 -12.52 5.11
C SER A 2 23.23 -12.68 4.08
N GLU A 3 23.18 -11.98 2.95
CA GLU A 3 24.27 -11.90 1.98
C GLU A 3 25.40 -10.95 2.41
N THR A 4 25.15 -10.08 3.39
CA THR A 4 26.10 -9.05 3.83
C THR A 4 26.66 -9.32 5.22
N PHE A 5 25.86 -9.93 6.08
CA PHE A 5 26.19 -10.20 7.49
C PHE A 5 26.24 -11.70 7.76
N ASP A 6 27.15 -12.12 8.65
CA ASP A 6 27.30 -13.52 9.06
C ASP A 6 26.08 -14.04 9.82
N ARG A 7 25.37 -13.14 10.50
CA ARG A 7 24.16 -13.44 11.27
C ARG A 7 23.17 -12.30 11.20
N VAL A 8 21.90 -12.62 10.97
CA VAL A 8 20.77 -11.69 11.01
C VAL A 8 19.81 -12.15 12.11
N ILE A 9 19.51 -11.28 13.06
CA ILE A 9 18.50 -11.53 14.10
C ILE A 9 17.25 -10.76 13.73
N VAL A 10 16.13 -11.47 13.57
CA VAL A 10 14.80 -10.87 13.36
C VAL A 10 14.04 -10.93 14.67
N LEU A 11 13.82 -9.77 15.27
CA LEU A 11 13.02 -9.62 16.49
C LEU A 11 11.56 -9.37 16.10
N GLU A 12 10.66 -10.23 16.53
CA GLU A 12 9.23 -10.14 16.28
C GLU A 12 8.47 -10.18 17.62
N LYS A 13 7.65 -9.16 17.87
CA LYS A 13 6.86 -9.07 19.10
C LYS A 13 5.75 -10.11 19.21
N ASP A 14 5.22 -10.54 18.04
CA ASP A 14 4.20 -11.58 18.01
C ASP A 14 4.82 -12.98 18.14
N GLY A 15 3.99 -13.96 18.49
CA GLY A 15 4.38 -15.37 18.46
C GLY A 15 4.61 -15.91 17.05
N PRO A 16 5.19 -17.12 16.93
CA PRO A 16 5.47 -17.73 15.63
C PRO A 16 4.17 -18.00 14.86
N HIS A 17 4.08 -17.46 13.65
CA HIS A 17 2.93 -17.64 12.75
C HIS A 17 3.31 -18.52 11.57
N ARG A 18 2.83 -19.77 11.57
CA ARG A 18 3.16 -20.79 10.56
C ARG A 18 2.00 -21.15 9.62
N ARG A 19 0.87 -20.42 9.72
CA ARG A 19 -0.34 -20.69 8.92
C ARG A 19 -0.48 -19.70 7.78
N ARG A 20 -1.24 -20.10 6.74
CA ARG A 20 -1.65 -19.22 5.63
C ARG A 20 -2.86 -18.34 6.01
N GLU A 21 -2.83 -17.77 7.17
CA GLU A 21 -3.92 -16.95 7.73
C GLU A 21 -3.37 -15.56 8.07
N GLY A 22 -4.25 -14.58 8.20
CA GLY A 22 -3.86 -13.28 8.72
C GLY A 22 -3.41 -13.40 10.18
N ARG A 23 -2.51 -12.54 10.61
CA ARG A 23 -1.96 -12.53 11.97
C ARG A 23 -2.34 -11.24 12.71
N PRO A 24 -2.43 -11.26 14.05
CA PRO A 24 -2.81 -10.09 14.85
C PRO A 24 -1.93 -8.87 14.60
N GLY A 25 -0.61 -9.02 14.53
CA GLY A 25 0.34 -7.92 14.27
C GLY A 25 0.32 -7.38 12.85
N ALA A 26 -0.45 -8.01 11.95
CA ALA A 26 -0.67 -7.54 10.58
C ALA A 26 -2.18 -7.59 10.24
N ALA A 27 -3.00 -6.92 11.04
CA ALA A 27 -4.46 -6.90 10.90
C ALA A 27 -4.93 -6.50 9.50
N GLN A 28 -4.15 -5.66 8.79
CA GLN A 28 -4.39 -5.34 7.38
C GLN A 28 -4.33 -6.56 6.46
N GLY A 29 -3.71 -7.66 6.86
CA GLY A 29 -3.58 -8.90 6.06
C GLY A 29 -4.91 -9.55 5.66
N TRP A 30 -6.00 -9.24 6.36
CA TRP A 30 -7.34 -9.72 6.03
C TRP A 30 -8.00 -8.96 4.87
N HIS A 31 -7.46 -7.81 4.48
CA HIS A 31 -8.00 -6.97 3.43
C HIS A 31 -7.34 -7.24 2.08
N LEU A 32 -7.84 -6.59 1.03
CA LEU A 32 -7.24 -6.66 -0.29
C LEU A 32 -5.79 -6.18 -0.26
N HIS A 33 -4.90 -7.01 -0.77
CA HIS A 33 -3.51 -6.64 -1.02
C HIS A 33 -3.11 -7.10 -2.42
N HIS A 34 -2.44 -6.21 -3.13
CA HIS A 34 -1.76 -6.53 -4.38
C HIS A 34 -0.29 -6.16 -4.28
N LEU A 35 0.57 -7.09 -4.64
CA LEU A 35 1.96 -6.76 -4.93
C LEU A 35 2.01 -6.26 -6.37
N LEU A 36 2.30 -4.96 -6.54
CA LEU A 36 2.40 -4.37 -7.87
C LEU A 36 3.55 -4.99 -8.66
N THR A 37 3.48 -4.93 -9.99
CA THR A 37 4.48 -5.53 -10.89
C THR A 37 5.92 -5.17 -10.54
N ALA A 38 6.19 -3.89 -10.22
CA ALA A 38 7.53 -3.50 -9.79
C ALA A 38 7.97 -4.19 -8.48
N GLY A 39 7.04 -4.39 -7.54
CA GLY A 39 7.32 -5.16 -6.31
C GLY A 39 7.55 -6.64 -6.59
N GLN A 40 6.80 -7.24 -7.52
CA GLN A 40 7.02 -8.63 -7.92
C GLN A 40 8.40 -8.83 -8.55
N ILE A 41 8.83 -7.90 -9.42
CA ILE A 41 10.17 -7.92 -10.03
C ILE A 41 11.26 -7.90 -8.95
N GLU A 42 11.13 -7.03 -7.95
CA GLU A 42 12.10 -6.96 -6.85
C GLU A 42 12.04 -8.19 -5.94
N LEU A 43 10.85 -8.71 -5.67
CA LEU A 43 10.68 -9.93 -4.86
C LEU A 43 11.28 -11.15 -5.55
N GLU A 44 11.04 -11.31 -6.85
CA GLU A 44 11.63 -12.38 -7.67
C GLU A 44 13.17 -12.27 -7.74
N ARG A 45 13.71 -11.05 -7.75
CA ARG A 45 15.15 -10.82 -7.70
C ARG A 45 15.77 -11.25 -6.36
N ILE A 46 15.05 -11.01 -5.23
CA ILE A 46 15.50 -11.40 -3.90
C ILE A 46 15.35 -12.91 -3.69
N PHE A 47 14.24 -13.48 -4.16
CA PHE A 47 13.89 -14.88 -4.02
C PHE A 47 13.55 -15.50 -5.38
N PRO A 48 14.54 -15.90 -6.18
CA PRO A 48 14.30 -16.48 -7.50
C PRO A 48 13.33 -17.67 -7.44
N GLY A 49 12.28 -17.65 -8.27
CA GLY A 49 11.23 -18.68 -8.32
C GLY A 49 10.10 -18.51 -7.30
N ILE A 50 10.04 -17.43 -6.52
CA ILE A 50 9.00 -17.24 -5.50
C ILE A 50 7.61 -17.05 -6.13
N VAL A 51 7.53 -16.45 -7.30
CA VAL A 51 6.25 -16.29 -8.03
C VAL A 51 5.69 -17.67 -8.40
N ASP A 52 6.54 -18.60 -8.84
CA ASP A 52 6.14 -19.97 -9.15
C ASP A 52 5.80 -20.76 -7.88
N ASP A 53 6.47 -20.48 -6.76
CA ASP A 53 6.08 -21.03 -5.45
C ASP A 53 4.65 -20.58 -5.09
N MET A 54 4.35 -19.28 -5.20
CA MET A 54 2.99 -18.77 -4.93
C MET A 54 1.95 -19.42 -5.83
N VAL A 55 2.24 -19.60 -7.12
CA VAL A 55 1.32 -20.25 -8.07
C VAL A 55 1.07 -21.72 -7.70
N ARG A 56 2.12 -22.48 -7.34
CA ARG A 56 1.95 -23.86 -6.85
C ARG A 56 1.09 -23.95 -5.60
N GLU A 57 1.08 -22.91 -4.80
CA GLU A 57 0.34 -22.82 -3.55
C GLU A 57 -1.07 -22.20 -3.72
N GLY A 58 -1.53 -22.02 -4.97
CA GLY A 58 -2.89 -21.62 -5.29
C GLY A 58 -3.06 -20.18 -5.78
N ALA A 59 -2.00 -19.36 -5.83
CA ALA A 59 -2.06 -18.08 -6.52
C ALA A 59 -2.18 -18.27 -8.05
N PHE A 60 -2.49 -17.21 -8.76
CA PHE A 60 -2.61 -17.24 -10.21
C PHE A 60 -2.13 -15.94 -10.85
N LYS A 61 -1.50 -16.06 -12.03
CA LYS A 61 -1.02 -14.93 -12.83
C LYS A 61 -2.17 -14.34 -13.64
N VAL A 62 -2.24 -13.03 -13.72
CA VAL A 62 -3.29 -12.33 -14.46
C VAL A 62 -2.73 -11.10 -15.19
N ASP A 63 -3.25 -10.84 -16.39
CA ASP A 63 -3.08 -9.57 -17.08
C ASP A 63 -4.11 -8.56 -16.56
N MET A 64 -3.61 -7.40 -16.08
CA MET A 64 -4.44 -6.36 -15.46
C MET A 64 -5.51 -5.80 -16.40
N ALA A 65 -5.22 -5.61 -17.67
CA ALA A 65 -6.18 -5.06 -18.62
C ALA A 65 -7.19 -6.11 -19.12
N ALA A 66 -6.79 -7.39 -19.14
CA ALA A 66 -7.64 -8.46 -19.65
C ALA A 66 -8.64 -8.98 -18.59
N GLN A 67 -8.16 -9.22 -17.38
CA GLN A 67 -8.90 -9.99 -16.37
C GLN A 67 -9.41 -9.17 -15.18
N TYR A 68 -9.04 -7.89 -15.10
CA TYR A 68 -9.60 -6.96 -14.13
C TYR A 68 -10.70 -6.11 -14.77
N ARG A 69 -11.78 -5.92 -14.05
CA ARG A 69 -12.82 -4.94 -14.39
C ARG A 69 -12.63 -3.74 -13.47
N ILE A 70 -12.15 -2.66 -14.05
CA ILE A 70 -11.78 -1.45 -13.31
C ILE A 70 -12.73 -0.32 -13.68
N ARG A 71 -13.44 0.22 -12.69
CA ARG A 71 -14.16 1.48 -12.79
C ARG A 71 -13.24 2.61 -12.33
N LEU A 72 -12.97 3.56 -13.20
CA LEU A 72 -12.06 4.67 -12.95
C LEU A 72 -12.58 5.92 -13.66
N GLY A 73 -12.66 7.07 -12.95
CA GLY A 73 -13.26 8.30 -13.48
C GLY A 73 -14.75 8.13 -13.82
N GLY A 74 -15.48 7.37 -13.00
CA GLY A 74 -16.90 7.10 -13.18
C GLY A 74 -17.25 6.10 -14.29
N THR A 75 -16.25 5.47 -14.94
CA THR A 75 -16.49 4.63 -16.13
C THR A 75 -15.70 3.33 -16.05
N TRP A 76 -16.34 2.23 -16.49
CA TRP A 76 -15.67 0.94 -16.65
C TRP A 76 -14.68 0.98 -17.80
N LYS A 77 -13.46 0.54 -17.57
CA LYS A 77 -12.44 0.40 -18.62
C LYS A 77 -12.75 -0.80 -19.51
N LYS A 78 -12.50 -0.64 -20.82
CA LYS A 78 -12.66 -1.73 -21.78
C LYS A 78 -11.57 -2.77 -21.56
N PRO A 79 -11.89 -4.06 -21.54
CA PRO A 79 -10.90 -5.12 -21.49
C PRO A 79 -9.95 -5.05 -22.69
N GLY A 80 -8.72 -5.43 -22.47
CA GLY A 80 -7.68 -5.54 -23.50
C GLY A 80 -6.54 -6.37 -22.95
N THR A 81 -5.43 -6.45 -23.66
CA THR A 81 -4.20 -7.06 -23.18
C THR A 81 -3.20 -6.00 -22.78
N SER A 82 -2.41 -6.26 -21.72
CA SER A 82 -1.33 -5.37 -21.32
C SER A 82 -0.08 -6.20 -20.99
N ASP A 83 1.07 -5.53 -20.87
CA ASP A 83 2.30 -6.18 -20.40
C ASP A 83 2.43 -6.09 -18.87
N ILE A 84 1.33 -5.77 -18.19
CA ILE A 84 1.27 -5.63 -16.73
C ILE A 84 0.61 -6.87 -16.17
N GLU A 85 1.45 -7.85 -15.84
CA GLU A 85 1.03 -9.05 -15.14
C GLU A 85 1.27 -8.92 -13.64
N ILE A 86 0.34 -9.45 -12.86
CA ILE A 86 0.49 -9.59 -11.41
C ILE A 86 0.10 -11.00 -10.96
N VAL A 87 0.60 -11.36 -9.79
CA VAL A 87 0.18 -12.57 -9.09
C VAL A 87 -0.91 -12.20 -8.09
N CYS A 88 -2.10 -12.75 -8.33
CA CYS A 88 -3.18 -12.70 -7.36
C CYS A 88 -2.91 -13.74 -6.28
N ALA A 89 -2.45 -13.27 -5.15
CA ALA A 89 -2.27 -14.01 -3.91
C ALA A 89 -2.80 -13.15 -2.77
N GLY A 90 -3.51 -13.74 -1.84
CA GLY A 90 -3.82 -13.05 -0.59
C GLY A 90 -2.53 -12.71 0.17
N ARG A 91 -2.54 -11.66 0.97
CA ARG A 91 -1.39 -11.27 1.81
C ARG A 91 -0.86 -12.42 2.68
N PRO A 92 -1.69 -13.27 3.30
CA PRO A 92 -1.23 -14.42 4.08
C PRO A 92 -0.40 -15.42 3.26
N LEU A 93 -0.78 -15.68 2.00
CA LEU A 93 -0.04 -16.59 1.14
C LEU A 93 1.32 -16.00 0.73
N LEU A 94 1.35 -14.71 0.39
CA LEU A 94 2.60 -14.00 0.09
C LEU A 94 3.57 -14.07 1.27
N GLU A 95 3.11 -13.71 2.47
CA GLU A 95 3.94 -13.74 3.69
C GLU A 95 4.44 -15.16 4.00
N TRP A 96 3.59 -16.16 3.84
CA TRP A 96 3.96 -17.54 4.06
C TRP A 96 5.03 -18.05 3.08
N CYS A 97 4.92 -17.70 1.78
CA CYS A 97 5.94 -18.06 0.78
C CYS A 97 7.31 -17.41 1.09
N VAL A 98 7.28 -16.11 1.44
CA VAL A 98 8.51 -15.41 1.85
C VAL A 98 9.11 -16.04 3.10
N ARG A 99 8.27 -16.34 4.11
CA ARG A 99 8.72 -16.94 5.36
C ARG A 99 9.39 -18.28 5.15
N ARG A 100 8.81 -19.18 4.36
CA ARG A 100 9.42 -20.47 4.04
C ARG A 100 10.83 -20.35 3.47
N ARG A 101 11.04 -19.38 2.56
CA ARG A 101 12.37 -19.12 1.99
C ARG A 101 13.37 -18.63 3.03
N LEU A 102 12.89 -17.92 4.06
CA LEU A 102 13.73 -17.41 5.15
C LEU A 102 14.00 -18.48 6.22
N ASP A 103 13.06 -19.38 6.48
CA ASP A 103 13.23 -20.48 7.46
C ASP A 103 14.35 -21.45 7.03
N ASP A 104 14.65 -21.54 5.73
CA ASP A 104 15.73 -22.38 5.18
C ASP A 104 17.09 -21.66 5.18
N GLU A 105 17.19 -20.38 5.57
CA GLU A 105 18.44 -19.61 5.59
C GLU A 105 19.12 -19.69 6.96
N PRO A 106 20.24 -20.43 7.12
CA PRO A 106 20.84 -20.73 8.42
C PRO A 106 21.44 -19.50 9.13
N ARG A 107 21.66 -18.40 8.42
CA ARG A 107 22.18 -17.16 8.97
C ARG A 107 21.10 -16.28 9.59
N ILE A 108 19.80 -16.65 9.46
CA ILE A 108 18.68 -15.89 10.01
C ILE A 108 18.15 -16.55 11.28
N ASP A 109 18.22 -15.83 12.38
CA ASP A 109 17.70 -16.20 13.71
C ASP A 109 16.41 -15.42 14.01
N PHE A 110 15.26 -16.11 14.02
CA PHE A 110 13.98 -15.51 14.36
C PHE A 110 13.72 -15.65 15.87
N ARG A 111 13.58 -14.51 16.54
CA ARG A 111 13.20 -14.42 17.95
C ARG A 111 11.82 -13.80 18.04
N TYR A 112 10.88 -14.62 18.43
CA TYR A 112 9.48 -14.24 18.65
C TYR A 112 9.26 -13.76 20.07
N GLU A 113 8.10 -13.11 20.31
CA GLU A 113 7.72 -12.58 21.62
C GLU A 113 8.83 -11.67 22.18
N SER A 114 9.50 -10.95 21.30
CA SER A 114 10.66 -10.11 21.57
C SER A 114 10.36 -8.66 21.19
N GLU A 115 9.86 -7.89 22.15
CA GLU A 115 9.56 -6.47 21.91
C GLU A 115 10.81 -5.61 22.12
N VAL A 116 11.15 -4.79 21.13
CA VAL A 116 12.22 -3.80 21.23
C VAL A 116 11.73 -2.62 22.05
N ALA A 117 12.35 -2.41 23.22
CA ALA A 117 12.01 -1.37 24.17
C ALA A 117 12.85 -0.10 24.01
N ASP A 118 14.12 -0.21 23.51
CA ASP A 118 15.00 0.93 23.25
C ASP A 118 16.15 0.57 22.30
N LEU A 119 16.96 1.59 21.94
CA LEU A 119 18.17 1.45 21.15
C LEU A 119 19.41 1.53 22.07
N ALA A 120 20.38 0.66 21.83
CA ALA A 120 21.72 0.78 22.46
C ALA A 120 22.56 1.77 21.63
N PHE A 121 23.04 2.85 22.27
CA PHE A 121 23.66 3.98 21.59
C PHE A 121 25.06 4.28 22.10
N ASP A 122 26.03 4.27 21.21
CA ASP A 122 27.39 4.78 21.45
C ASP A 122 27.44 6.28 21.12
N ARG A 123 27.43 7.11 22.16
CA ARG A 123 27.46 8.58 22.05
C ARG A 123 28.75 9.09 21.43
N ALA A 124 29.88 8.45 21.71
CA ALA A 124 31.20 8.91 21.25
C ALA A 124 31.29 8.80 19.71
N ASN A 125 30.72 7.75 19.14
CA ASN A 125 30.74 7.47 17.71
C ASN A 125 29.46 7.88 16.98
N ASN A 126 28.44 8.38 17.69
CA ASN A 126 27.09 8.62 17.16
C ASN A 126 26.57 7.41 16.37
N ALA A 127 26.57 6.23 17.01
CA ALA A 127 26.24 4.97 16.37
C ALA A 127 25.26 4.14 17.22
N ILE A 128 24.31 3.49 16.56
CA ILE A 128 23.51 2.44 17.18
C ILE A 128 24.36 1.17 17.18
N VAL A 129 24.48 0.54 18.34
CA VAL A 129 25.31 -0.66 18.59
C VAL A 129 24.49 -1.88 19.02
N GLY A 130 23.18 -1.78 18.93
CA GLY A 130 22.24 -2.84 19.29
C GLY A 130 20.85 -2.30 19.64
N VAL A 131 20.03 -3.18 20.19
CA VAL A 131 18.69 -2.86 20.69
C VAL A 131 18.50 -3.47 22.08
N ALA A 132 17.69 -2.82 22.92
CA ALA A 132 17.23 -3.37 24.19
C ALA A 132 15.88 -4.06 23.97
N VAL A 133 15.78 -5.32 24.37
CA VAL A 133 14.58 -6.16 24.25
C VAL A 133 14.01 -6.39 25.63
N ASP A 134 12.70 -6.23 25.76
CA ASP A 134 11.96 -6.60 26.96
C ASP A 134 11.61 -8.10 26.89
N ASN A 135 12.19 -8.89 27.77
CA ASN A 135 11.95 -10.33 27.85
C ASN A 135 10.89 -10.70 28.93
N GLY A 136 10.20 -9.69 29.50
CA GLY A 136 9.30 -9.92 30.63
C GLY A 136 10.03 -10.36 31.88
N ASP A 137 9.50 -10.00 33.05
CA ASP A 137 10.09 -10.34 34.37
C ASP A 137 10.13 -11.85 34.59
N ALA A 138 11.26 -12.50 34.32
CA ALA A 138 11.51 -13.84 34.85
C ALA A 138 12.17 -13.81 36.24
N ASP A 139 12.89 -12.72 36.64
CA ASP A 139 13.68 -12.68 37.90
C ASP A 139 13.72 -11.32 38.61
N GLY A 140 12.72 -10.43 38.48
CA GLY A 140 12.60 -9.21 39.31
C GLY A 140 13.63 -8.11 39.02
N GLY A 141 14.28 -8.12 37.87
CA GLY A 141 15.15 -7.06 37.35
C GLY A 141 14.45 -6.20 36.29
N ASP A 142 15.08 -5.13 35.81
CA ASP A 142 14.53 -4.23 34.78
C ASP A 142 14.22 -4.94 33.43
N GLY A 143 14.23 -6.27 33.37
CA GLY A 143 13.79 -7.11 32.22
C GLY A 143 14.45 -6.84 30.87
N LEU A 144 15.26 -5.77 30.76
CA LEU A 144 15.85 -5.33 29.51
C LEU A 144 17.16 -6.05 29.20
N GLN A 145 17.20 -6.80 28.12
CA GLN A 145 18.40 -7.44 27.58
C GLN A 145 18.91 -6.70 26.36
N VAL A 146 20.18 -6.30 26.34
CA VAL A 146 20.79 -5.72 25.14
C VAL A 146 21.17 -6.83 24.17
N VAL A 147 20.65 -6.77 22.97
CA VAL A 147 21.06 -7.57 21.82
C VAL A 147 22.04 -6.72 20.99
N PRO A 148 23.34 -6.99 21.05
CA PRO A 148 24.33 -6.22 20.29
C PRO A 148 24.18 -6.47 18.79
N ALA A 149 24.37 -5.41 17.99
CA ALA A 149 24.34 -5.49 16.55
C ALA A 149 25.22 -4.37 15.95
N GLU A 150 25.94 -4.69 14.90
CA GLU A 150 26.71 -3.70 14.13
C GLU A 150 25.83 -2.89 13.17
N PHE A 151 24.60 -3.36 12.91
CA PHE A 151 23.65 -2.70 12.01
C PHE A 151 22.21 -3.05 12.41
N VAL A 152 21.35 -2.05 12.51
CA VAL A 152 19.94 -2.18 12.90
C VAL A 152 19.05 -1.67 11.78
N VAL A 153 18.03 -2.45 11.41
CA VAL A 153 16.99 -2.05 10.46
C VAL A 153 15.65 -2.04 11.19
N ASP A 154 15.04 -0.86 11.25
CA ASP A 154 13.68 -0.70 11.72
C ASP A 154 12.70 -1.07 10.60
N ALA A 155 12.06 -2.21 10.75
CA ALA A 155 10.97 -2.71 9.90
C ALA A 155 9.66 -2.88 10.69
N SER A 156 9.52 -2.17 11.82
CA SER A 156 8.40 -2.32 12.77
C SER A 156 7.07 -1.71 12.25
N GLY A 157 7.11 -1.04 11.08
CA GLY A 157 5.92 -0.52 10.42
C GLY A 157 5.50 0.87 10.93
N LYS A 158 4.27 1.26 10.63
CA LYS A 158 3.74 2.61 10.89
C LYS A 158 3.83 3.04 12.37
N ASN A 159 3.73 2.09 13.28
CA ASN A 159 3.75 2.33 14.72
C ASN A 159 5.17 2.23 15.31
N THR A 160 6.19 2.51 14.48
CA THR A 160 7.59 2.52 14.95
C THR A 160 7.77 3.44 16.15
N ARG A 161 8.53 2.96 17.14
CA ARG A 161 8.93 3.73 18.33
C ARG A 161 10.34 4.34 18.20
N VAL A 162 11.02 4.08 17.09
CA VAL A 162 12.37 4.60 16.87
C VAL A 162 12.46 6.12 16.98
N PRO A 163 11.51 6.95 16.49
CA PRO A 163 11.53 8.38 16.75
C PRO A 163 11.55 8.76 18.23
N GLU A 164 10.77 8.08 19.08
CA GLU A 164 10.75 8.29 20.53
C GLU A 164 12.08 7.87 21.19
N PHE A 165 12.67 6.75 20.72
CA PHE A 165 13.97 6.30 21.19
C PHE A 165 15.06 7.33 20.87
N LEU A 166 15.07 7.87 19.66
CA LEU A 166 16.03 8.91 19.24
C LEU A 166 15.90 10.20 20.07
N GLU A 167 14.68 10.58 20.46
CA GLU A 167 14.45 11.71 21.37
C GLU A 167 15.06 11.44 22.76
N ARG A 168 14.78 10.28 23.35
CA ARG A 168 15.35 9.90 24.67
C ARG A 168 16.88 9.87 24.67
N LEU A 169 17.48 9.48 23.56
CA LEU A 169 18.93 9.46 23.38
C LEU A 169 19.55 10.86 23.17
N GLY A 170 18.73 11.90 23.01
CA GLY A 170 19.18 13.26 22.72
C GLY A 170 19.65 13.47 21.29
N VAL A 171 19.36 12.51 20.39
CA VAL A 171 19.62 12.61 18.95
C VAL A 171 18.53 13.43 18.26
N GLY A 172 17.32 13.45 18.83
CA GLY A 172 16.12 14.08 18.28
C GLY A 172 15.41 13.20 17.24
N ALA A 173 14.09 13.26 17.17
CA ALA A 173 13.29 12.57 16.16
C ALA A 173 13.44 13.19 14.76
N PRO A 174 13.14 12.45 13.69
CA PRO A 174 12.92 13.04 12.38
C PRO A 174 11.63 13.88 12.36
N GLU A 175 11.59 14.91 11.51
CA GLU A 175 10.35 15.65 11.22
C GLU A 175 9.28 14.67 10.71
N ALA A 176 8.07 14.75 11.25
CA ALA A 176 6.93 13.96 10.80
C ALA A 176 6.02 14.80 9.89
N GLU A 177 5.76 14.31 8.67
CA GLU A 177 4.75 14.86 7.76
C GLU A 177 3.52 13.96 7.80
N GLN A 178 2.34 14.54 8.01
CA GLN A 178 1.12 13.79 8.24
C GLN A 178 -0.07 14.40 7.52
N ASP A 179 -0.91 13.54 6.93
CA ASP A 179 -2.23 13.90 6.40
C ASP A 179 -3.31 13.01 7.03
N ILE A 180 -4.31 13.62 7.63
CA ILE A 180 -5.47 12.93 8.20
C ILE A 180 -6.42 12.56 7.07
N ILE A 181 -6.70 11.28 6.89
CA ILE A 181 -7.57 10.76 5.83
C ILE A 181 -8.76 9.96 6.36
N ASN A 182 -8.71 9.55 7.64
CA ASN A 182 -9.78 8.77 8.29
C ASN A 182 -10.35 7.66 7.42
N CYS A 183 -9.47 6.88 6.81
CA CYS A 183 -9.86 5.76 5.96
C CYS A 183 -10.17 4.54 6.83
N PHE A 184 -11.19 3.78 6.46
CA PHE A 184 -11.39 2.45 7.02
C PHE A 184 -11.73 1.42 5.96
N TYR A 185 -11.45 0.18 6.29
CA TYR A 185 -11.70 -1.00 5.48
C TYR A 185 -12.64 -1.94 6.21
N SER A 186 -13.59 -2.51 5.47
CA SER A 186 -14.38 -3.64 5.91
C SER A 186 -14.28 -4.74 4.87
N THR A 187 -13.89 -5.93 5.28
CA THR A 187 -13.73 -7.06 4.37
C THR A 187 -14.50 -8.26 4.88
N MET A 188 -15.26 -8.90 4.00
CA MET A 188 -15.93 -10.16 4.24
C MET A 188 -15.75 -11.08 3.03
N GLN A 189 -15.58 -12.36 3.29
CA GLN A 189 -15.49 -13.40 2.26
C GLN A 189 -16.84 -14.11 2.10
N HIS A 190 -17.10 -14.52 0.85
CA HIS A 190 -18.35 -15.22 0.49
C HIS A 190 -18.03 -16.49 -0.30
N ARG A 191 -18.82 -17.55 -0.09
CA ARG A 191 -18.78 -18.75 -0.92
C ARG A 191 -19.45 -18.48 -2.26
N VAL A 192 -18.76 -18.87 -3.33
CA VAL A 192 -19.27 -18.69 -4.69
C VAL A 192 -19.60 -20.07 -5.28
N PRO A 193 -20.87 -20.37 -5.51
CA PRO A 193 -21.24 -21.62 -6.13
C PRO A 193 -20.77 -21.67 -7.60
N PRO A 194 -20.58 -22.86 -8.18
CA PRO A 194 -19.95 -23.03 -9.49
C PRO A 194 -20.59 -22.19 -10.60
N GLU A 195 -21.90 -22.09 -10.64
CA GLU A 195 -22.70 -21.39 -11.64
C GLU A 195 -22.56 -19.85 -11.57
N ARG A 196 -22.10 -19.30 -10.44
CA ARG A 196 -21.90 -17.87 -10.23
C ARG A 196 -20.42 -17.44 -10.34
N ARG A 197 -19.51 -18.39 -10.58
CA ARG A 197 -18.08 -18.07 -10.72
C ARG A 197 -17.82 -17.30 -12.01
N TRP A 198 -17.13 -16.17 -11.89
CA TRP A 198 -16.73 -15.40 -13.05
C TRP A 198 -15.74 -16.21 -13.92
N GLN A 199 -15.99 -16.22 -15.23
CA GLN A 199 -15.11 -16.92 -16.19
C GLN A 199 -14.15 -15.96 -16.88
N ASP A 200 -14.57 -14.72 -17.11
CA ASP A 200 -13.91 -13.71 -17.93
C ASP A 200 -13.10 -12.68 -17.09
N LYS A 201 -13.18 -12.76 -15.78
CA LYS A 201 -12.51 -11.85 -14.85
C LYS A 201 -12.17 -12.55 -13.55
N VAL A 202 -11.26 -11.94 -12.80
CA VAL A 202 -10.85 -12.41 -11.46
C VAL A 202 -11.02 -11.35 -10.40
N MET A 203 -11.19 -10.10 -10.83
CA MET A 203 -11.36 -8.96 -9.94
C MET A 203 -12.26 -7.90 -10.53
N VAL A 204 -13.01 -7.25 -9.64
CA VAL A 204 -13.79 -6.03 -9.88
C VAL A 204 -13.28 -4.96 -8.93
N ILE A 205 -12.87 -3.81 -9.46
CA ILE A 205 -12.40 -2.67 -8.66
C ILE A 205 -13.20 -1.43 -9.04
N CYS A 206 -13.77 -0.77 -8.04
CA CYS A 206 -14.45 0.51 -8.18
C CYS A 206 -13.67 1.59 -7.44
N TYR A 207 -12.84 2.34 -8.17
CA TYR A 207 -12.14 3.48 -7.59
C TYR A 207 -13.07 4.65 -7.41
N ALA A 208 -12.97 5.30 -6.25
CA ALA A 208 -13.59 6.58 -6.01
C ALA A 208 -13.05 7.64 -6.99
N TYR A 209 -13.93 8.42 -7.59
CA TYR A 209 -13.54 9.62 -8.35
C TYR A 209 -13.76 10.86 -7.50
N ARG A 210 -12.72 11.32 -6.89
CA ARG A 210 -12.72 12.48 -5.99
C ARG A 210 -12.84 13.81 -6.76
N PRO A 211 -13.57 14.81 -6.26
CA PRO A 211 -14.21 14.88 -4.93
C PRO A 211 -15.61 14.26 -4.83
N PHE A 212 -16.18 13.70 -5.89
CA PHE A 212 -17.58 13.27 -5.97
C PHE A 212 -17.88 11.94 -5.28
N GLU A 213 -16.87 11.11 -5.05
CA GLU A 213 -17.01 9.80 -4.43
C GLU A 213 -15.95 9.65 -3.34
N ASP A 214 -16.35 9.21 -2.15
CA ASP A 214 -15.48 8.98 -0.99
C ASP A 214 -15.44 7.50 -0.56
N THR A 215 -16.08 6.64 -1.34
CA THR A 215 -16.06 5.19 -1.15
C THR A 215 -15.34 4.47 -2.28
N TYR A 216 -14.75 3.33 -1.95
CA TYR A 216 -13.99 2.48 -2.86
C TYR A 216 -14.34 1.02 -2.56
N ALA A 217 -14.36 0.18 -3.57
CA ALA A 217 -14.56 -1.25 -3.37
C ALA A 217 -13.71 -2.10 -4.29
N ALA A 218 -13.32 -3.26 -3.78
CA ALA A 218 -12.72 -4.30 -4.60
C ALA A 218 -13.26 -5.68 -4.22
N GLN A 219 -13.50 -6.48 -5.24
CA GLN A 219 -13.88 -7.88 -5.11
C GLN A 219 -12.92 -8.74 -5.91
N TYR A 220 -12.42 -9.81 -5.32
CA TYR A 220 -11.44 -10.67 -5.95
C TYR A 220 -11.52 -12.11 -5.42
N TYR A 221 -11.11 -13.06 -6.26
CA TYR A 221 -10.92 -14.43 -5.80
C TYR A 221 -9.62 -14.56 -5.01
N THR A 222 -9.68 -15.29 -3.90
CA THR A 222 -8.51 -15.48 -3.02
C THR A 222 -7.52 -16.51 -3.57
N ASP A 223 -7.98 -17.39 -4.45
CA ASP A 223 -7.19 -18.44 -5.07
C ASP A 223 -7.76 -18.88 -6.43
N SER A 224 -7.01 -19.74 -7.12
CA SER A 224 -7.35 -20.25 -8.45
C SER A 224 -8.60 -21.14 -8.50
N SER A 225 -9.09 -21.65 -7.36
CA SER A 225 -10.32 -22.47 -7.30
C SER A 225 -11.58 -21.64 -7.52
N ARG A 226 -11.48 -20.31 -7.31
CA ARG A 226 -12.59 -19.35 -7.42
C ARG A 226 -13.82 -19.71 -6.57
N THR A 227 -13.56 -20.35 -5.43
CA THR A 227 -14.62 -20.75 -4.49
C THR A 227 -14.94 -19.68 -3.47
N ILE A 228 -13.99 -18.79 -3.21
CA ILE A 228 -14.12 -17.71 -2.23
C ILE A 228 -13.90 -16.35 -2.91
N LEU A 229 -14.94 -15.52 -2.86
CA LEU A 229 -14.90 -14.13 -3.27
C LEU A 229 -14.68 -13.25 -2.03
N SER A 230 -13.56 -12.55 -1.97
CA SER A 230 -13.29 -11.55 -0.95
C SER A 230 -13.81 -10.20 -1.42
N THR A 231 -14.60 -9.53 -0.60
CA THR A 231 -15.14 -8.19 -0.85
C THR A 231 -14.57 -7.24 0.17
N SER A 232 -13.79 -6.26 -0.29
CA SER A 232 -13.25 -5.16 0.53
C SER A 232 -13.98 -3.87 0.20
N LEU A 233 -14.64 -3.28 1.19
CA LEU A 233 -15.31 -2.00 1.12
C LEU A 233 -14.49 -0.97 1.90
N VAL A 234 -14.31 0.20 1.33
CA VAL A 234 -13.47 1.26 1.90
C VAL A 234 -14.24 2.57 1.89
N ALA A 235 -14.12 3.34 2.94
CA ALA A 235 -14.64 4.70 2.99
C ALA A 235 -13.68 5.64 3.69
N TYR A 236 -13.82 6.93 3.37
CA TYR A 236 -13.06 8.02 3.97
C TYR A 236 -13.94 8.85 4.87
N ASN A 237 -13.34 9.38 5.91
CA ASN A 237 -13.81 10.41 6.81
C ASN A 237 -14.88 10.03 7.85
N CYS A 238 -15.98 9.37 7.58
CA CYS A 238 -17.08 9.38 8.56
C CYS A 238 -18.00 8.18 8.62
N TYR A 239 -17.74 7.16 7.90
CA TYR A 239 -18.59 5.98 7.96
C TYR A 239 -18.28 5.11 9.19
N SER A 240 -19.33 4.55 9.80
CA SER A 240 -19.16 3.52 10.80
C SER A 240 -18.96 2.17 10.14
N PRO A 241 -17.93 1.39 10.54
CA PRO A 241 -17.70 0.09 9.95
C PRO A 241 -18.86 -0.86 10.26
N PRO A 242 -19.32 -1.67 9.28
CA PRO A 242 -20.39 -2.63 9.46
C PRO A 242 -19.99 -3.72 10.45
N ARG A 243 -20.95 -4.18 11.25
CA ARG A 243 -20.77 -5.22 12.28
C ARG A 243 -21.53 -6.51 11.97
N THR A 244 -22.56 -6.42 11.12
CA THR A 244 -23.42 -7.55 10.72
C THR A 244 -23.38 -7.72 9.20
N ALA A 245 -23.68 -8.92 8.71
CA ALA A 245 -23.77 -9.20 7.27
C ALA A 245 -24.81 -8.29 6.57
N ARG A 246 -25.89 -7.95 7.25
CA ARG A 246 -26.89 -7.00 6.74
C ARG A 246 -26.32 -5.60 6.57
N GLU A 247 -25.60 -5.10 7.56
CA GLU A 247 -24.93 -3.79 7.48
C GLU A 247 -23.84 -3.79 6.41
N PHE A 248 -23.08 -4.90 6.28
CA PHE A 248 -22.07 -5.05 5.22
C PHE A 248 -22.72 -4.99 3.83
N ARG A 249 -23.86 -5.67 3.65
CA ARG A 249 -24.59 -5.62 2.39
C ARG A 249 -25.13 -4.21 2.10
N ALA A 250 -25.71 -3.54 3.10
CA ALA A 250 -26.16 -2.16 2.97
C ALA A 250 -25.00 -1.20 2.66
N PHE A 251 -23.83 -1.42 3.26
CA PHE A 251 -22.64 -0.63 2.97
C PHE A 251 -22.12 -0.90 1.53
N ALA A 252 -22.24 -2.13 1.02
CA ALA A 252 -21.89 -2.43 -0.36
C ALA A 252 -22.76 -1.68 -1.39
N ASP A 253 -24.00 -1.30 -1.04
CA ASP A 253 -24.89 -0.50 -1.89
C ASP A 253 -24.47 0.99 -1.97
N LEU A 254 -23.66 1.47 -1.02
CA LEU A 254 -23.10 2.82 -1.04
C LEU A 254 -21.83 2.93 -1.90
N MET A 255 -21.36 1.83 -2.45
CA MET A 255 -20.14 1.85 -3.27
C MET A 255 -20.39 2.54 -4.62
N PRO A 256 -19.34 3.01 -5.30
CA PRO A 256 -19.46 3.77 -6.57
C PRO A 256 -20.18 3.03 -7.71
N SER A 257 -20.51 1.76 -7.53
CA SER A 257 -21.26 0.96 -8.49
C SER A 257 -22.09 -0.13 -7.79
N PRO A 258 -23.35 -0.33 -8.19
CA PRO A 258 -24.22 -1.35 -7.61
C PRO A 258 -23.71 -2.79 -7.83
N VAL A 259 -22.83 -2.99 -8.81
CA VAL A 259 -22.24 -4.31 -9.13
C VAL A 259 -21.57 -4.96 -7.91
N ILE A 260 -21.08 -4.17 -6.96
CA ILE A 260 -20.46 -4.69 -5.75
C ILE A 260 -21.47 -5.42 -4.88
N GLY A 261 -22.61 -4.80 -4.61
CA GLY A 261 -23.70 -5.41 -3.88
C GLY A 261 -24.34 -6.57 -4.64
N GLU A 262 -24.58 -6.41 -5.93
CA GLU A 262 -25.15 -7.45 -6.82
C GLU A 262 -24.31 -8.73 -6.84
N ASN A 263 -22.99 -8.61 -6.88
CA ASN A 263 -22.09 -9.77 -6.91
C ASN A 263 -22.14 -10.62 -5.63
N ILE A 264 -22.46 -10.05 -4.49
CA ILE A 264 -22.56 -10.77 -3.21
C ILE A 264 -23.98 -11.09 -2.78
N ASP A 265 -24.97 -10.62 -3.53
CA ASP A 265 -26.38 -10.84 -3.21
C ASP A 265 -26.70 -12.34 -3.17
N GLY A 266 -27.30 -12.80 -2.07
CA GLY A 266 -27.62 -14.21 -1.87
C GLY A 266 -26.43 -15.16 -1.74
N LEU A 267 -25.19 -14.67 -1.65
CA LEU A 267 -24.03 -15.50 -1.33
C LEU A 267 -23.90 -15.74 0.18
N GLU A 268 -23.48 -16.96 0.52
CA GLU A 268 -23.23 -17.35 1.91
C GLU A 268 -21.92 -16.70 2.42
N PRO A 269 -21.94 -16.00 3.58
CA PRO A 269 -20.72 -15.55 4.23
C PRO A 269 -19.78 -16.72 4.56
N ALA A 270 -18.50 -16.56 4.27
CA ALA A 270 -17.43 -17.54 4.51
C ALA A 270 -16.41 -17.07 5.56
N SER A 271 -16.56 -15.86 6.06
CA SER A 271 -15.70 -15.29 7.12
C SER A 271 -16.47 -14.31 8.00
N PRO A 272 -15.95 -13.96 9.19
CA PRO A 272 -16.37 -12.76 9.89
C PRO A 272 -16.12 -11.50 9.05
N ILE A 273 -16.65 -10.37 9.52
CA ILE A 273 -16.28 -9.05 8.97
C ILE A 273 -15.00 -8.60 9.66
N TYR A 274 -13.98 -8.35 8.85
CA TYR A 274 -12.71 -7.76 9.31
C TYR A 274 -12.75 -6.27 9.09
N ASN A 275 -12.54 -5.48 10.15
CA ASN A 275 -12.51 -4.04 10.11
C ASN A 275 -11.12 -3.51 10.46
N PHE A 276 -10.63 -2.56 9.69
CA PHE A 276 -9.34 -1.93 9.90
C PHE A 276 -9.43 -0.43 9.68
N ARG A 277 -8.96 0.36 10.64
CA ARG A 277 -8.89 1.83 10.55
C ARG A 277 -7.50 2.29 10.18
N TYR A 278 -7.44 3.24 9.27
CA TYR A 278 -6.23 3.91 8.85
C TYR A 278 -6.43 5.43 8.91
N PRO A 279 -6.17 6.05 10.07
CA PRO A 279 -6.57 7.43 10.32
C PRO A 279 -5.75 8.45 9.53
N ASN A 280 -4.49 8.18 9.27
CA ASN A 280 -3.58 9.15 8.66
C ASN A 280 -2.48 8.48 7.84
N MET A 281 -2.01 9.19 6.83
CA MET A 281 -0.72 8.95 6.21
C MET A 281 0.37 9.53 7.11
N LEU A 282 1.55 8.90 7.14
CA LEU A 282 2.69 9.34 7.94
C LEU A 282 3.98 9.16 7.15
N ARG A 283 4.83 10.18 7.15
CA ARG A 283 6.17 10.12 6.60
C ARG A 283 7.17 10.73 7.57
N LEU A 284 8.21 9.99 7.90
CA LEU A 284 9.31 10.42 8.74
C LEU A 284 10.46 10.93 7.85
N ARG A 285 10.76 12.24 7.93
CA ARG A 285 11.67 12.95 7.03
C ARG A 285 13.13 12.77 7.48
N TYR A 286 13.60 11.51 7.56
CA TYR A 286 14.99 11.19 7.93
C TYR A 286 16.00 11.85 7.00
N GLU A 287 15.69 12.05 5.73
CA GLU A 287 16.55 12.72 4.76
C GLU A 287 16.82 14.19 5.06
N LYS A 288 15.97 14.84 5.86
CA LYS A 288 16.14 16.22 6.33
C LYS A 288 16.97 16.30 7.62
N LYS A 289 17.12 15.19 8.32
CA LYS A 289 17.83 15.15 9.60
C LYS A 289 19.34 15.24 9.41
N ARG A 290 19.99 16.22 10.07
CA ARG A 290 21.44 16.44 9.94
C ARG A 290 22.27 15.45 10.73
N ASN A 291 21.81 15.11 11.94
CA ASN A 291 22.50 14.24 12.89
C ASN A 291 21.84 12.84 12.91
N LEU A 292 22.02 12.09 11.83
CA LEU A 292 21.58 10.69 11.78
C LEU A 292 22.59 9.81 12.51
N PRO A 293 22.18 8.93 13.43
CA PRO A 293 23.09 7.94 13.98
C PRO A 293 23.54 6.97 12.88
N ARG A 294 24.77 6.49 13.03
CA ARG A 294 25.30 5.42 12.17
C ARG A 294 24.59 4.12 12.48
N ALA A 295 24.63 3.19 11.55
CA ALA A 295 24.15 1.81 11.72
C ALA A 295 22.66 1.67 12.05
N LEU A 296 21.82 2.67 11.71
CA LEU A 296 20.36 2.60 11.85
C LEU A 296 19.69 3.04 10.54
N LEU A 297 18.85 2.17 9.99
CA LEU A 297 17.96 2.50 8.87
C LEU A 297 16.51 2.11 9.19
N ALA A 298 15.55 2.83 8.63
CA ALA A 298 14.14 2.48 8.63
C ALA A 298 13.68 2.13 7.21
N VAL A 299 12.77 1.18 7.08
CA VAL A 299 12.26 0.68 5.79
C VAL A 299 10.75 0.46 5.84
N GLY A 300 10.09 0.61 4.69
CA GLY A 300 8.65 0.42 4.55
C GLY A 300 7.85 1.43 5.37
N ASP A 301 6.80 0.98 6.03
CA ASP A 301 5.90 1.83 6.79
C ASP A 301 6.55 2.51 8.01
N ALA A 302 7.72 2.03 8.46
CA ALA A 302 8.53 2.70 9.47
C ALA A 302 9.23 3.97 8.95
N TYR A 303 9.30 4.13 7.61
CA TYR A 303 9.78 5.34 6.95
C TYR A 303 8.63 6.15 6.34
N THR A 304 7.79 5.48 5.52
CA THR A 304 6.67 6.14 4.82
C THR A 304 5.46 5.23 4.76
N SER A 305 4.42 5.57 5.50
CA SER A 305 3.14 4.87 5.51
C SER A 305 2.09 5.70 4.78
N ALA A 306 1.79 5.34 3.55
CA ALA A 306 0.90 6.05 2.65
C ALA A 306 -0.51 5.46 2.67
N ASP A 307 -1.47 6.14 2.01
CA ASP A 307 -2.86 5.66 1.87
C ASP A 307 -2.87 4.24 1.26
N PRO A 308 -3.36 3.23 2.00
CA PRO A 308 -3.30 1.83 1.59
C PRO A 308 -4.14 1.53 0.34
N VAL A 309 -5.15 2.34 -0.01
CA VAL A 309 -5.95 2.20 -1.24
C VAL A 309 -5.07 2.25 -2.50
N SER A 310 -3.95 2.93 -2.43
CA SER A 310 -3.00 3.02 -3.54
C SER A 310 -2.25 1.71 -3.83
N GLY A 311 -2.17 0.78 -2.86
CA GLY A 311 -1.46 -0.50 -2.98
C GLY A 311 0.06 -0.39 -3.14
N LEU A 312 0.67 0.76 -2.87
CA LEU A 312 2.09 1.02 -3.17
C LEU A 312 3.06 0.50 -2.10
N GLY A 313 2.63 0.37 -0.83
CA GLY A 313 3.50 0.19 0.34
C GLY A 313 4.49 -0.97 0.21
N MET A 314 4.02 -2.19 -0.10
CA MET A 314 4.90 -3.36 -0.23
C MET A 314 5.93 -3.20 -1.35
N SER A 315 5.52 -2.63 -2.49
CA SER A 315 6.41 -2.45 -3.64
C SER A 315 7.46 -1.36 -3.39
N LEU A 316 7.11 -0.31 -2.65
CA LEU A 316 8.07 0.71 -2.21
C LEU A 316 9.09 0.11 -1.23
N ALA A 317 8.64 -0.65 -0.23
CA ALA A 317 9.52 -1.31 0.73
C ALA A 317 10.55 -2.23 0.03
N LEU A 318 10.12 -3.01 -0.99
CA LEU A 318 11.03 -3.85 -1.76
C LEU A 318 12.06 -3.02 -2.56
N LYS A 319 11.67 -1.88 -3.12
CA LYS A 319 12.60 -0.95 -3.77
C LYS A 319 13.58 -0.31 -2.78
N GLU A 320 13.12 0.02 -1.58
CA GLU A 320 13.97 0.52 -0.48
C GLU A 320 15.00 -0.53 -0.05
N VAL A 321 14.59 -1.80 0.06
CA VAL A 321 15.49 -2.93 0.33
C VAL A 321 16.55 -3.06 -0.77
N ARG A 322 16.18 -2.91 -2.04
CA ARG A 322 17.13 -2.91 -3.14
C ARG A 322 18.18 -1.81 -3.01
N GLU A 323 17.77 -0.58 -2.69
CA GLU A 323 18.69 0.54 -2.49
C GLU A 323 19.61 0.28 -1.28
N MET A 324 19.06 -0.28 -0.20
CA MET A 324 19.85 -0.68 0.96
C MET A 324 20.91 -1.71 0.60
N GLN A 325 20.56 -2.78 -0.13
CA GLN A 325 21.51 -3.79 -0.61
C GLN A 325 22.63 -3.17 -1.45
N ALA A 326 22.28 -2.32 -2.43
CA ALA A 326 23.24 -1.69 -3.31
C ALA A 326 24.22 -0.78 -2.54
N LEU A 327 23.73 -0.04 -1.55
CA LEU A 327 24.58 0.84 -0.73
C LEU A 327 25.43 0.06 0.26
N LEU A 328 24.92 -1.00 0.88
CA LEU A 328 25.70 -1.89 1.73
C LEU A 328 26.84 -2.58 0.96
N ALA A 329 26.55 -3.11 -0.23
CA ALA A 329 27.56 -3.72 -1.10
C ALA A 329 28.65 -2.72 -1.51
N LYS A 330 28.28 -1.45 -1.75
CA LYS A 330 29.21 -0.43 -2.22
C LYS A 330 30.06 0.20 -1.11
N TYR A 331 29.48 0.42 0.08
CA TYR A 331 30.10 1.22 1.12
C TYR A 331 30.38 0.45 2.43
N GLY A 332 29.76 -0.71 2.63
CA GLY A 332 29.77 -1.47 3.88
C GLY A 332 28.89 -0.84 4.98
N ALA A 333 28.50 -1.65 5.95
CA ALA A 333 27.60 -1.25 7.05
C ALA A 333 28.21 -0.18 7.96
N GLY A 334 29.53 -0.21 8.19
CA GLY A 334 30.26 0.74 9.03
C GLY A 334 30.46 2.13 8.43
N HIS A 335 30.06 2.36 7.17
CA HIS A 335 30.31 3.65 6.51
C HIS A 335 29.52 4.79 7.16
N ARG A 336 30.21 5.86 7.56
CA ARG A 336 29.65 6.98 8.33
C ARG A 336 28.42 7.63 7.65
N ASP A 337 28.47 7.80 6.34
CA ASP A 337 27.43 8.49 5.59
C ASP A 337 26.37 7.54 5.00
N LEU A 338 26.38 6.23 5.34
CA LEU A 338 25.44 5.27 4.80
C LEU A 338 23.96 5.66 5.05
N PRO A 339 23.53 6.04 6.26
CA PRO A 339 22.16 6.46 6.50
C PRO A 339 21.75 7.66 5.64
N ARG A 340 22.61 8.66 5.53
CA ARG A 340 22.34 9.85 4.73
C ARG A 340 22.20 9.54 3.24
N ARG A 341 23.04 8.64 2.71
CA ARG A 341 22.98 8.20 1.31
C ARG A 341 21.71 7.41 1.04
N TYR A 342 21.38 6.49 1.93
CA TYR A 342 20.18 5.69 1.86
C TYR A 342 18.91 6.55 1.85
N TYR A 343 18.71 7.38 2.87
CA TYR A 343 17.53 8.23 2.94
C TYR A 343 17.40 9.22 1.78
N ARG A 344 18.51 9.71 1.23
CA ARG A 344 18.48 10.53 0.00
C ARG A 344 18.03 9.75 -1.23
N ALA A 345 18.45 8.50 -1.35
CA ALA A 345 18.06 7.65 -2.47
C ALA A 345 16.57 7.31 -2.42
N ILE A 346 16.09 6.84 -1.26
CA ILE A 346 14.69 6.44 -1.11
C ILE A 346 13.73 7.65 -1.03
N ALA A 347 14.18 8.82 -0.55
CA ALA A 347 13.35 10.02 -0.45
C ALA A 347 12.72 10.39 -1.80
N LYS A 348 13.47 10.28 -2.90
CA LYS A 348 12.97 10.60 -4.24
C LYS A 348 11.81 9.68 -4.67
N MET A 349 11.89 8.39 -4.32
CA MET A 349 10.80 7.43 -4.59
C MET A 349 9.60 7.73 -3.71
N ALA A 350 9.84 7.96 -2.42
CA ALA A 350 8.80 8.31 -1.47
C ALA A 350 8.12 9.65 -1.82
N ASP A 351 8.87 10.69 -2.24
CA ASP A 351 8.32 11.97 -2.71
C ASP A 351 7.36 11.76 -3.88
N THR A 352 7.74 10.94 -4.84
CA THR A 352 6.91 10.65 -6.02
C THR A 352 5.61 9.94 -5.62
N ALA A 353 5.70 8.88 -4.82
CA ALA A 353 4.54 8.13 -4.36
C ALA A 353 3.62 8.98 -3.48
N TRP A 354 4.21 9.70 -2.53
CA TRP A 354 3.50 10.61 -1.64
C TRP A 354 2.73 11.69 -2.41
N PHE A 355 3.38 12.28 -3.42
CA PHE A 355 2.77 13.29 -4.27
C PHE A 355 1.57 12.75 -5.06
N VAL A 356 1.71 11.59 -5.71
CA VAL A 356 0.63 10.98 -6.51
C VAL A 356 -0.57 10.64 -5.64
N ILE A 357 -0.35 10.08 -4.46
CA ILE A 357 -1.41 9.72 -3.52
C ILE A 357 -2.07 10.99 -2.96
N ARG A 358 -1.25 11.95 -2.55
CA ARG A 358 -1.71 13.20 -1.95
C ARG A 358 -2.51 14.03 -2.95
N GLU A 359 -2.16 14.03 -4.23
CA GLU A 359 -2.94 14.70 -5.28
C GLU A 359 -4.38 14.20 -5.29
N GLN A 360 -4.60 12.89 -5.18
CA GLN A 360 -5.95 12.34 -5.10
C GLN A 360 -6.67 12.76 -3.81
N ASN A 361 -6.00 12.68 -2.67
CA ASN A 361 -6.57 13.02 -1.38
C ASN A 361 -6.89 14.53 -1.27
N LEU A 362 -6.02 15.39 -1.81
CA LEU A 362 -6.22 16.85 -1.81
C LEU A 362 -7.39 17.32 -2.70
N ARG A 363 -8.03 16.43 -3.44
CA ARG A 363 -9.28 16.73 -4.15
C ARG A 363 -10.48 16.82 -3.22
N PHE A 364 -10.39 16.28 -2.00
CA PHE A 364 -11.43 16.42 -0.98
C PHE A 364 -11.31 17.77 -0.25
N ASP A 365 -12.41 18.50 -0.15
CA ASP A 365 -12.44 19.80 0.53
C ASP A 365 -12.49 19.68 2.07
N TRP A 366 -12.92 18.53 2.59
CA TRP A 366 -12.95 18.26 4.03
C TRP A 366 -11.57 17.95 4.66
N MET A 367 -10.52 17.76 3.88
CA MET A 367 -9.19 17.53 4.43
C MET A 367 -8.69 18.75 5.22
N LYS A 368 -8.16 18.50 6.42
CA LYS A 368 -7.60 19.56 7.25
C LYS A 368 -6.51 20.35 6.53
N ASP A 369 -6.65 21.69 6.56
CA ASP A 369 -5.70 22.62 5.91
C ASP A 369 -5.48 22.34 4.41
N VAL A 370 -6.49 21.83 3.71
CA VAL A 370 -6.39 21.41 2.31
C VAL A 370 -5.87 22.51 1.40
N ASP A 371 -6.35 23.76 1.56
CA ASP A 371 -5.95 24.87 0.71
C ASP A 371 -4.47 25.24 0.88
N LYS A 372 -3.94 25.15 2.10
CA LYS A 372 -2.50 25.36 2.38
C LYS A 372 -1.62 24.24 1.81
N LYS A 373 -2.18 23.04 1.65
CA LYS A 373 -1.47 21.85 1.15
C LYS A 373 -1.51 21.72 -0.37
N ARG A 374 -2.48 22.35 -1.05
CA ARG A 374 -2.57 22.37 -2.52
C ARG A 374 -1.47 23.25 -3.11
N PRO A 375 -0.57 22.70 -3.96
CA PRO A 375 0.41 23.52 -4.64
C PRO A 375 -0.25 24.43 -5.70
N PHE A 376 0.40 25.53 -6.07
CA PHE A 376 -0.15 26.51 -7.02
C PHE A 376 -0.52 25.90 -8.39
N TYR A 377 0.13 24.83 -8.79
CA TYR A 377 -0.12 24.11 -10.05
C TYR A 377 -1.19 23.01 -9.93
N PHE A 378 -1.80 22.83 -8.75
CA PHE A 378 -2.72 21.74 -8.45
C PHE A 378 -3.88 21.65 -9.46
N GLY A 379 -4.53 22.78 -9.78
CA GLY A 379 -5.63 22.81 -10.73
C GLY A 379 -5.25 22.36 -12.15
N VAL A 380 -4.04 22.72 -12.62
CA VAL A 380 -3.53 22.28 -13.93
C VAL A 380 -3.23 20.80 -13.93
N LEU A 381 -2.62 20.30 -12.84
CA LEU A 381 -2.30 18.88 -12.69
C LEU A 381 -3.57 18.02 -12.69
N THR A 382 -4.53 18.36 -11.83
CA THR A 382 -5.80 17.62 -11.72
C THR A 382 -6.57 17.65 -13.04
N TRP A 383 -6.63 18.83 -13.70
CA TRP A 383 -7.20 18.94 -15.03
C TRP A 383 -6.54 17.99 -16.03
N TYR A 384 -5.20 17.93 -16.07
CA TYR A 384 -4.47 17.05 -16.98
C TYR A 384 -4.73 15.57 -16.66
N MET A 385 -4.69 15.20 -15.39
CA MET A 385 -4.96 13.82 -14.97
C MET A 385 -6.38 13.37 -15.31
N ASP A 386 -7.36 14.24 -15.18
CA ASP A 386 -8.72 13.95 -15.64
C ASP A 386 -8.78 13.66 -17.14
N ARG A 387 -8.05 14.41 -17.95
CA ARG A 387 -7.96 14.15 -19.40
C ARG A 387 -7.22 12.86 -19.72
N VAL A 388 -6.20 12.49 -18.91
CA VAL A 388 -5.57 11.15 -19.02
C VAL A 388 -6.59 10.06 -18.71
N LEU A 389 -7.38 10.19 -17.64
CA LEU A 389 -8.43 9.21 -17.30
C LEU A 389 -9.49 9.06 -18.39
N GLU A 390 -9.85 10.15 -19.06
CA GLU A 390 -10.74 10.11 -20.22
C GLU A 390 -10.09 9.45 -21.44
N LEU A 391 -8.80 9.69 -21.68
CA LEU A 391 -8.08 9.06 -22.78
C LEU A 391 -8.01 7.54 -22.60
N VAL A 392 -7.58 7.07 -21.42
CA VAL A 392 -7.40 5.63 -21.14
C VAL A 392 -8.70 4.82 -21.18
N HIS A 393 -9.86 5.49 -21.24
CA HIS A 393 -11.13 4.80 -21.42
C HIS A 393 -11.25 4.15 -22.81
N ASP A 394 -10.81 4.84 -23.89
CA ASP A 394 -10.97 4.39 -25.26
C ASP A 394 -9.66 3.93 -25.91
N ASP A 395 -8.53 4.25 -25.31
CA ASP A 395 -7.19 4.13 -25.86
C ASP A 395 -6.39 3.10 -25.08
N LEU A 396 -6.27 1.88 -25.62
CA LEU A 396 -5.58 0.79 -24.96
C LEU A 396 -4.09 1.06 -24.74
N ASP A 397 -3.42 1.74 -25.67
CA ASP A 397 -1.98 2.07 -25.50
C ASP A 397 -1.77 3.07 -24.37
N ALA A 398 -2.64 4.09 -24.28
CA ALA A 398 -2.61 5.03 -23.16
C ALA A 398 -2.95 4.32 -21.84
N TYR A 399 -3.86 3.34 -21.87
CA TYR A 399 -4.19 2.55 -20.70
C TYR A 399 -3.02 1.67 -20.24
N ARG A 400 -2.28 1.06 -21.16
CA ARG A 400 -1.03 0.33 -20.86
C ARG A 400 0.01 1.22 -20.21
N GLU A 401 0.24 2.43 -20.74
CA GLU A 401 1.15 3.40 -20.12
C GLU A 401 0.68 3.81 -18.71
N PHE A 402 -0.61 4.04 -18.53
CA PHE A 402 -1.21 4.35 -17.24
C PHE A 402 -0.99 3.21 -16.23
N LEU A 403 -1.29 1.97 -16.61
CA LEU A 403 -1.04 0.80 -15.77
C LEU A 403 0.45 0.66 -15.41
N ALA A 404 1.35 0.87 -16.36
CA ALA A 404 2.80 0.81 -16.10
C ALA A 404 3.26 1.86 -15.05
N VAL A 405 2.62 3.04 -15.04
CA VAL A 405 2.88 4.07 -14.01
C VAL A 405 2.28 3.67 -12.66
N VAL A 406 1.02 3.23 -12.64
CA VAL A 406 0.34 2.79 -11.40
C VAL A 406 1.08 1.60 -10.76
N HIS A 407 1.63 0.70 -11.56
CA HIS A 407 2.41 -0.46 -11.11
C HIS A 407 3.89 -0.17 -10.83
N LEU A 408 4.29 1.13 -10.78
CA LEU A 408 5.66 1.60 -10.49
C LEU A 408 6.74 1.07 -11.44
N VAL A 409 6.35 0.59 -12.62
CA VAL A 409 7.26 0.14 -13.70
C VAL A 409 7.81 1.34 -14.46
N LYS A 410 6.98 2.39 -14.63
CA LYS A 410 7.37 3.66 -15.23
C LYS A 410 7.15 4.83 -14.28
N PRO A 411 7.92 5.92 -14.40
CA PRO A 411 7.69 7.12 -13.61
C PRO A 411 6.43 7.85 -14.07
N PRO A 412 5.76 8.66 -13.19
CA PRO A 412 4.58 9.45 -13.56
C PRO A 412 4.77 10.35 -14.78
N SER A 413 6.00 10.85 -15.01
CA SER A 413 6.35 11.64 -16.19
C SER A 413 6.14 10.90 -17.52
N ALA A 414 6.01 9.58 -17.52
CA ALA A 414 5.68 8.81 -18.71
C ALA A 414 4.33 9.22 -19.31
N LEU A 415 3.35 9.59 -18.47
CA LEU A 415 2.04 10.09 -18.92
C LEU A 415 2.12 11.50 -19.53
N MET A 416 3.21 12.23 -19.33
CA MET A 416 3.43 13.57 -19.89
C MET A 416 4.32 13.57 -21.14
N ARG A 417 4.75 12.40 -21.61
CA ARG A 417 5.55 12.30 -22.84
C ARG A 417 4.76 12.79 -24.06
N PRO A 418 5.42 13.37 -25.08
CA PRO A 418 4.73 13.93 -26.25
C PRO A 418 3.70 12.99 -26.91
N ARG A 419 4.01 11.70 -26.97
CA ARG A 419 3.11 10.68 -27.52
C ARG A 419 1.76 10.61 -26.78
N ILE A 420 1.78 10.67 -25.46
CA ILE A 420 0.53 10.64 -24.65
C ILE A 420 -0.08 12.02 -24.57
N ALA A 421 0.72 13.05 -24.31
CA ALA A 421 0.23 14.42 -24.16
C ALA A 421 -0.50 14.93 -25.42
N SER A 422 0.01 14.66 -26.62
CA SER A 422 -0.66 15.04 -27.87
C SER A 422 -2.02 14.35 -28.04
N ARG A 423 -2.13 13.08 -27.66
CA ARG A 423 -3.40 12.33 -27.70
C ARG A 423 -4.41 12.87 -26.67
N VAL A 424 -3.94 13.19 -25.45
CA VAL A 424 -4.76 13.82 -24.41
C VAL A 424 -5.31 15.14 -24.89
N LEU A 425 -4.45 16.04 -25.39
CA LEU A 425 -4.86 17.36 -25.87
C LEU A 425 -5.73 17.26 -27.12
N GLY A 426 -5.41 16.34 -28.04
CA GLY A 426 -6.19 16.11 -29.26
C GLY A 426 -7.60 15.58 -28.97
N LYS A 427 -7.75 14.66 -28.00
CA LYS A 427 -9.07 14.20 -27.56
C LYS A 427 -9.86 15.33 -26.89
N TRP A 428 -9.23 16.06 -25.98
CA TRP A 428 -9.85 17.21 -25.33
C TRP A 428 -10.32 18.28 -26.34
N ALA A 429 -9.47 18.67 -27.30
CA ALA A 429 -9.82 19.66 -28.33
C ALA A 429 -11.01 19.20 -29.17
N ARG A 430 -11.02 17.94 -29.63
CA ARG A 430 -12.15 17.36 -30.40
C ARG A 430 -13.45 17.39 -29.59
N THR A 431 -13.43 16.98 -28.33
CA THR A 431 -14.60 17.00 -27.44
C THR A 431 -15.12 18.43 -27.27
N ARG A 432 -14.23 19.42 -27.11
CA ARG A 432 -14.61 20.83 -26.97
C ARG A 432 -15.18 21.42 -28.27
N LEU A 433 -14.57 21.13 -29.41
CA LEU A 433 -15.02 21.61 -30.70
C LEU A 433 -16.37 21.00 -31.13
N SER A 434 -16.67 19.78 -30.72
CA SER A 434 -17.95 19.13 -30.98
C SER A 434 -19.10 19.63 -30.07
N GLY A 435 -18.81 20.53 -29.10
CA GLY A 435 -19.80 20.98 -28.12
C GLY A 435 -20.23 19.92 -27.11
N GLN A 436 -19.57 18.74 -27.13
CA GLN A 436 -19.89 17.66 -26.19
C GLN A 436 -19.27 17.91 -24.82
N LYS A 437 -19.96 17.46 -23.78
CA LYS A 437 -19.34 17.38 -22.43
C LYS A 437 -18.33 16.25 -22.39
N THR A 438 -17.27 16.42 -21.62
CA THR A 438 -16.31 15.35 -21.37
C THR A 438 -16.97 14.18 -20.65
N LEU A 439 -16.37 12.99 -20.73
CA LEU A 439 -16.90 11.79 -20.09
C LEU A 439 -17.11 11.99 -18.59
N ILE A 440 -16.11 12.55 -17.91
CA ILE A 440 -16.16 12.84 -16.48
C ILE A 440 -17.26 13.86 -16.17
N ALA A 441 -17.36 14.94 -16.95
CA ALA A 441 -18.40 15.95 -16.74
C ALA A 441 -19.80 15.36 -16.91
N ARG A 442 -20.01 14.43 -17.84
CA ARG A 442 -21.30 13.74 -18.03
C ARG A 442 -21.65 12.84 -16.85
N ASN A 443 -20.65 12.12 -16.32
CA ASN A 443 -20.86 11.16 -15.24
C ASN A 443 -21.17 11.84 -13.91
N TYR A 444 -20.66 13.06 -13.69
CA TYR A 444 -20.73 13.75 -12.39
C TYR A 444 -21.46 15.09 -12.42
N GLU A 445 -22.12 15.45 -13.53
CA GLU A 445 -22.82 16.75 -13.65
C GLU A 445 -23.86 17.01 -12.55
N ASN A 446 -24.58 15.96 -12.16
CA ASN A 446 -25.62 16.02 -11.11
C ASN A 446 -25.23 15.21 -9.87
N HIS A 447 -23.96 14.82 -9.75
CA HIS A 447 -23.52 14.05 -8.60
C HIS A 447 -23.20 15.02 -7.46
N PRO A 448 -23.88 14.93 -6.32
CA PRO A 448 -23.56 15.79 -5.19
C PRO A 448 -22.13 15.48 -4.73
N ILE A 449 -21.35 16.53 -4.47
CA ILE A 449 -20.10 16.37 -3.71
C ILE A 449 -20.54 15.89 -2.33
N PRO A 450 -19.94 14.80 -1.78
CA PRO A 450 -20.26 14.35 -0.45
C PRO A 450 -20.14 15.53 0.51
N ALA A 451 -21.24 15.89 1.15
CA ALA A 451 -21.25 16.91 2.19
C ALA A 451 -20.33 16.48 3.34
N GLU A 452 -19.90 17.44 4.18
CA GLU A 452 -19.27 17.08 5.44
C GLU A 452 -20.05 15.94 6.11
N PRO A 453 -19.34 15.00 6.76
CA PRO A 453 -19.92 13.75 7.23
C PRO A 453 -21.16 14.02 8.10
N ALA A 454 -22.29 13.92 7.48
CA ALA A 454 -23.52 13.85 8.25
C ALA A 454 -23.56 12.45 8.88
N ASP A 455 -24.09 12.39 10.11
CA ASP A 455 -24.36 11.19 10.91
C ASP A 455 -25.25 10.13 10.21
N GLN A 456 -25.04 9.89 8.91
CA GLN A 456 -25.96 9.15 8.04
C GLN A 456 -25.98 7.63 8.26
N LEU A 457 -25.10 7.10 9.11
CA LEU A 457 -25.13 5.66 9.44
C LEU A 457 -25.25 5.38 10.95
N VAL A 458 -25.52 6.37 11.78
CA VAL A 458 -25.74 6.13 13.21
C VAL A 458 -27.18 5.66 13.49
N ASN A 459 -28.11 5.81 12.55
CA ASN A 459 -29.56 5.56 12.74
C ASN A 459 -30.21 4.65 11.68
N ALA A 460 -29.45 3.77 11.00
CA ALA A 460 -30.04 2.80 10.08
C ALA A 460 -29.87 1.36 10.58
#